data_5e44e92ed64f7c437950333e625a9b88
#
_entry.id   5e44e92ed64f7c437950333e625a9b88
#
_cell.length_a   1.000
_cell.length_b   1.000
_cell.length_c   1.000
_cell.angle_alpha   90.00
_cell.angle_beta   90.00
_cell.angle_gamma   90.00
#
_symmetry.space_group_name_H-M   'P 1'
#
loop_
_entity.id
_entity.type
_entity.pdbx_description
1 polymer ?
#
loop_
_entity_poly.entity_id
_entity_poly.type
_entity_poly.pdbx_seq_one_letter_code
_entity_poly.pdbx_strand_id
1 'polypeptide(L)'
;MKVFIKTIAEYLPETILTNEELVKEFPEWSVEKVSGKIGIYQRHISGENETATDMAVKAAESLFAESESIYRNEIDYVLFCTQSPDYKLPTSACLIQTKLGLRKDIGALDFNLGCSGYVYGLSIAKGLVCGGIARNVLLLTAETYTKYLHPQDKGNRTIFGDGASATIVSTAVSYTHLRAHETEADL
;
A
#
# COMPACT_ATOMS: atom_id res chain seq x y z
N MET A 1 -7.02 19.98 16.32
CA MET A 1 -7.75 18.70 16.19
C MET A 1 -6.73 17.57 16.23
N LYS A 2 -6.98 16.48 16.96
CA LYS A 2 -6.11 15.30 16.94
C LYS A 2 -6.54 14.37 15.80
N VAL A 3 -5.58 13.80 15.09
CA VAL A 3 -5.78 12.89 13.96
C VAL A 3 -4.99 11.62 14.24
N PHE A 4 -5.57 10.47 13.96
CA PHE A 4 -5.04 9.16 14.32
C PHE A 4 -5.01 8.23 13.10
N ILE A 5 -4.04 7.34 13.05
CA ILE A 5 -4.13 6.13 12.25
C ILE A 5 -5.04 5.16 13.02
N LYS A 6 -6.15 4.79 12.42
CA LYS A 6 -7.17 3.96 13.07
C LYS A 6 -6.91 2.48 12.87
N THR A 7 -6.58 2.08 11.65
CA THR A 7 -6.29 0.71 11.28
C THR A 7 -5.45 0.69 10.01
N ILE A 8 -4.70 -0.39 9.82
CA ILE A 8 -3.88 -0.65 8.63
C ILE A 8 -4.09 -2.12 8.24
N ALA A 9 -4.21 -2.37 6.95
CA ALA A 9 -4.15 -3.71 6.37
C ALA A 9 -3.26 -3.70 5.13
N GLU A 10 -2.83 -4.88 4.72
CA GLU A 10 -1.97 -5.06 3.55
C GLU A 10 -2.52 -6.14 2.61
N TYR A 11 -2.04 -6.12 1.40
CA TYR A 11 -2.18 -7.20 0.44
C TYR A 11 -0.86 -7.44 -0.27
N LEU A 12 -0.43 -8.69 -0.28
CA LEU A 12 0.73 -9.16 -1.03
C LEU A 12 0.26 -10.17 -2.09
N PRO A 13 0.71 -10.03 -3.35
CA PRO A 13 0.42 -11.00 -4.40
C PRO A 13 0.84 -12.42 -4.02
N GLU A 14 0.15 -13.43 -4.56
CA GLU A 14 0.40 -14.83 -4.21
C GLU A 14 1.73 -15.36 -4.78
N THR A 15 2.14 -14.87 -5.96
CA THR A 15 3.38 -15.32 -6.59
C THR A 15 4.59 -14.80 -5.85
N ILE A 16 5.48 -15.69 -5.49
CA ILE A 16 6.75 -15.39 -4.80
C ILE A 16 7.90 -15.66 -5.76
N LEU A 17 8.79 -14.68 -5.92
CA LEU A 17 10.09 -14.83 -6.59
C LEU A 17 11.17 -14.97 -5.51
N THR A 18 11.74 -16.16 -5.39
CA THR A 18 12.81 -16.44 -4.41
C THR A 18 14.19 -16.05 -4.98
N ASN A 19 15.19 -15.98 -4.09
CA ASN A 19 16.56 -15.73 -4.54
C ASN A 19 17.10 -16.92 -5.35
N GLU A 20 16.68 -18.14 -5.04
CA GLU A 20 17.03 -19.36 -5.79
C GLU A 20 16.54 -19.34 -7.22
N GLU A 21 15.36 -18.77 -7.47
CA GLU A 21 14.82 -18.58 -8.82
C GLU A 21 15.54 -17.45 -9.54
N LEU A 22 15.77 -16.34 -8.85
CA LEU A 22 16.43 -15.18 -9.43
C LEU A 22 17.87 -15.45 -9.90
N VAL A 23 18.65 -16.21 -9.11
CA VAL A 23 20.04 -16.54 -9.48
C VAL A 23 20.13 -17.52 -10.65
N LYS A 24 19.07 -18.25 -11.00
CA LYS A 24 19.04 -19.05 -12.24
C LYS A 24 19.10 -18.17 -13.48
N GLU A 25 18.52 -16.96 -13.40
CA GLU A 25 18.57 -15.97 -14.47
C GLU A 25 19.92 -15.20 -14.48
N PHE A 26 20.61 -15.15 -13.33
CA PHE A 26 21.87 -14.41 -13.14
C PHE A 26 22.95 -15.33 -12.54
N PRO A 27 23.54 -16.24 -13.34
CA PRO A 27 24.43 -17.29 -12.82
C PRO A 27 25.72 -16.79 -12.17
N GLU A 28 26.11 -15.52 -12.38
CA GLU A 28 27.23 -14.90 -11.70
C GLU A 28 26.94 -14.48 -10.25
N TRP A 29 25.72 -14.66 -9.78
CA TRP A 29 25.31 -14.37 -8.43
C TRP A 29 25.00 -15.67 -7.69
N SER A 30 25.24 -15.70 -6.38
CA SER A 30 24.79 -16.77 -5.50
C SER A 30 23.70 -16.27 -4.56
N VAL A 31 22.89 -17.17 -4.05
CA VAL A 31 21.84 -16.87 -3.07
C VAL A 31 22.42 -16.16 -1.85
N GLU A 32 23.57 -16.63 -1.35
CA GLU A 32 24.25 -16.05 -0.18
C GLU A 32 24.72 -14.62 -0.47
N LYS A 33 25.20 -14.37 -1.69
CA LYS A 33 25.63 -13.04 -2.10
C LYS A 33 24.47 -12.05 -2.18
N VAL A 34 23.31 -12.48 -2.69
CA VAL A 34 22.10 -11.66 -2.74
C VAL A 34 21.60 -11.40 -1.33
N SER A 35 21.36 -12.45 -0.55
CA SER A 35 20.83 -12.35 0.81
C SER A 35 21.75 -11.54 1.73
N GLY A 36 23.07 -11.80 1.67
CA GLY A 36 24.04 -11.14 2.54
C GLY A 36 24.23 -9.65 2.24
N LYS A 37 24.03 -9.21 0.98
CA LYS A 37 24.16 -7.79 0.60
C LYS A 37 22.89 -6.99 0.81
N ILE A 38 21.72 -7.59 0.59
CA ILE A 38 20.46 -6.88 0.45
C ILE A 38 19.55 -7.16 1.65
N GLY A 39 19.68 -8.33 2.30
CA GLY A 39 18.81 -8.74 3.41
C GLY A 39 17.40 -9.15 2.97
N ILE A 40 17.16 -9.31 1.65
CA ILE A 40 15.87 -9.72 1.08
C ILE A 40 16.02 -11.16 0.58
N TYR A 41 15.12 -12.03 1.01
CA TYR A 41 15.15 -13.46 0.68
C TYR A 41 14.17 -13.83 -0.43
N GLN A 42 13.05 -13.13 -0.49
CA GLN A 42 12.00 -13.32 -1.49
C GLN A 42 11.23 -12.02 -1.71
N ARG A 43 10.49 -11.94 -2.81
CA ARG A 43 9.60 -10.83 -3.14
C ARG A 43 8.31 -11.34 -3.76
N HIS A 44 7.21 -10.66 -3.43
CA HIS A 44 5.91 -10.91 -4.04
C HIS A 44 5.82 -10.20 -5.39
N ILE A 45 5.24 -10.88 -6.38
CA ILE A 45 5.14 -10.40 -7.76
C ILE A 45 3.68 -10.44 -8.17
N SER A 46 3.16 -9.33 -8.65
CA SER A 46 1.79 -9.24 -9.15
C SER A 46 1.57 -10.13 -10.37
N GLY A 47 0.38 -10.72 -10.48
CA GLY A 47 -0.02 -11.48 -11.66
C GLY A 47 0.01 -10.60 -12.92
N GLU A 48 0.07 -11.22 -14.10
CA GLU A 48 0.18 -10.49 -15.38
C GLU A 48 -0.89 -9.41 -15.54
N ASN A 49 -2.13 -9.72 -15.21
CA ASN A 49 -3.27 -8.81 -15.32
C ASN A 49 -3.65 -8.11 -13.99
N GLU A 50 -2.92 -8.36 -12.92
CA GLU A 50 -3.17 -7.73 -11.61
C GLU A 50 -2.58 -6.33 -11.58
N THR A 51 -3.42 -5.32 -11.38
CA THR A 51 -3.02 -3.92 -11.37
C THR A 51 -2.77 -3.41 -9.95
N ALA A 52 -2.12 -2.24 -9.82
CA ALA A 52 -1.96 -1.58 -8.53
C ALA A 52 -3.33 -1.23 -7.92
N THR A 53 -4.31 -0.86 -8.74
CA THR A 53 -5.70 -0.63 -8.31
C THR A 53 -6.32 -1.90 -7.74
N ASP A 54 -6.14 -3.06 -8.38
CA ASP A 54 -6.68 -4.33 -7.89
C ASP A 54 -6.09 -4.71 -6.53
N MET A 55 -4.80 -4.57 -6.36
CA MET A 55 -4.13 -4.83 -5.09
C MET A 55 -4.58 -3.85 -4.00
N ALA A 56 -4.72 -2.56 -4.32
CA ALA A 56 -5.23 -1.55 -3.38
C ALA A 56 -6.66 -1.87 -2.92
N VAL A 57 -7.52 -2.34 -3.83
CA VAL A 57 -8.88 -2.81 -3.50
C VAL A 57 -8.82 -3.99 -2.55
N LYS A 58 -7.98 -5.00 -2.82
CA LYS A 58 -7.83 -6.17 -1.94
C LYS A 58 -7.34 -5.79 -0.54
N ALA A 59 -6.36 -4.88 -0.44
CA ALA A 59 -5.89 -4.37 0.85
C ALA A 59 -7.01 -3.64 1.61
N ALA A 60 -7.82 -2.82 0.92
CA ALA A 60 -8.97 -2.15 1.52
C ALA A 60 -10.07 -3.12 1.94
N GLU A 61 -10.33 -4.17 1.15
CA GLU A 61 -11.28 -5.23 1.51
C GLU A 61 -10.85 -5.95 2.79
N SER A 62 -9.57 -6.33 2.91
CA SER A 62 -9.02 -6.91 4.14
C SER A 62 -9.22 -5.95 5.33
N LEU A 63 -8.91 -4.67 5.14
CA LEU A 63 -9.10 -3.65 6.17
C LEU A 63 -10.56 -3.56 6.66
N PHE A 64 -11.52 -3.54 5.74
CA PHE A 64 -12.94 -3.49 6.11
C PHE A 64 -13.46 -4.79 6.73
N ALA A 65 -12.89 -5.94 6.35
CA ALA A 65 -13.26 -7.24 6.93
C ALA A 65 -12.75 -7.40 8.37
N GLU A 66 -11.57 -6.86 8.68
CA GLU A 66 -10.93 -6.97 9.99
C GLU A 66 -11.37 -5.88 10.98
N SER A 67 -11.95 -4.78 10.48
CA SER A 67 -12.31 -3.63 11.29
C SER A 67 -13.81 -3.58 11.59
N GLU A 68 -14.18 -3.89 12.83
CA GLU A 68 -15.55 -3.65 13.33
C GLU A 68 -15.86 -2.15 13.54
N SER A 69 -14.87 -1.29 13.42
CA SER A 69 -14.92 0.09 13.89
C SER A 69 -15.06 1.14 12.78
N ILE A 70 -15.09 0.72 11.50
CA ILE A 70 -15.32 1.64 10.39
C ILE A 70 -16.06 0.96 9.24
N TYR A 71 -17.05 1.65 8.71
CA TYR A 71 -17.86 1.17 7.60
C TYR A 71 -17.53 1.92 6.31
N ARG A 72 -17.74 1.27 5.16
CA ARG A 72 -17.47 1.86 3.83
C ARG A 72 -18.20 3.18 3.61
N ASN A 73 -19.42 3.32 4.12
CA ASN A 73 -20.22 4.53 4.00
C ASN A 73 -19.74 5.69 4.88
N GLU A 74 -18.77 5.46 5.76
CA GLU A 74 -18.14 6.50 6.59
C GLU A 74 -16.88 7.10 5.97
N ILE A 75 -16.38 6.52 4.85
CA ILE A 75 -15.23 7.08 4.13
C ILE A 75 -15.68 8.35 3.42
N ASP A 76 -14.91 9.43 3.61
CA ASP A 76 -15.16 10.74 3.01
C ASP A 76 -14.16 11.08 1.92
N TYR A 77 -13.01 10.41 1.91
CA TYR A 77 -11.95 10.68 0.94
C TYR A 77 -11.09 9.45 0.67
N VAL A 78 -10.77 9.19 -0.60
CA VAL A 78 -9.79 8.21 -1.04
C VAL A 78 -8.53 8.95 -1.51
N LEU A 79 -7.39 8.67 -0.89
CA LEU A 79 -6.07 9.07 -1.36
C LEU A 79 -5.34 7.82 -1.85
N PHE A 80 -4.86 7.85 -3.08
CA PHE A 80 -4.12 6.75 -3.65
C PHE A 80 -2.73 7.19 -4.11
N CYS A 81 -1.70 6.60 -3.51
CA CYS A 81 -0.31 6.80 -3.89
C CYS A 81 0.16 5.64 -4.76
N THR A 82 0.54 5.93 -5.99
CA THR A 82 1.10 4.93 -6.91
C THR A 82 1.96 5.58 -7.99
N GLN A 83 3.02 4.89 -8.41
CA GLN A 83 3.79 5.19 -9.62
C GLN A 83 3.36 4.33 -10.81
N SER A 84 2.45 3.36 -10.56
CA SER A 84 1.95 2.40 -11.55
C SER A 84 0.41 2.48 -11.71
N PRO A 85 -0.15 3.66 -12.09
CA PRO A 85 -1.60 3.82 -12.27
C PRO A 85 -2.09 2.99 -13.45
N ASP A 86 -3.32 2.49 -13.35
CA ASP A 86 -3.96 1.70 -14.44
C ASP A 86 -4.13 2.54 -15.71
N TYR A 87 -4.53 3.81 -15.54
CA TYR A 87 -4.78 4.76 -16.62
C TYR A 87 -4.26 6.14 -16.26
N LYS A 88 -4.02 6.97 -17.27
CA LYS A 88 -3.79 8.40 -17.06
C LYS A 88 -5.05 9.12 -16.62
N LEU A 89 -6.20 8.72 -17.15
CA LEU A 89 -7.55 9.18 -16.83
C LEU A 89 -8.56 8.05 -17.11
N PRO A 90 -9.60 7.85 -16.25
CA PRO A 90 -9.76 8.51 -14.94
C PRO A 90 -8.66 8.14 -13.96
N THR A 91 -8.48 8.91 -12.87
CA THR A 91 -7.56 8.56 -11.79
C THR A 91 -7.93 7.24 -11.14
N SER A 92 -6.94 6.48 -10.69
CA SER A 92 -7.16 5.16 -10.08
C SER A 92 -7.99 5.23 -8.81
N ALA A 93 -7.91 6.33 -8.04
CA ALA A 93 -8.76 6.54 -6.85
C ALA A 93 -10.26 6.52 -7.19
N CYS A 94 -10.66 7.03 -8.36
CA CYS A 94 -12.06 6.96 -8.83
C CYS A 94 -12.48 5.51 -9.18
N LEU A 95 -11.56 4.73 -9.74
CA LEU A 95 -11.80 3.31 -10.00
C LEU A 95 -11.94 2.53 -8.69
N ILE A 96 -11.06 2.78 -7.73
CA ILE A 96 -11.09 2.18 -6.39
C ILE A 96 -12.41 2.53 -5.69
N GLN A 97 -12.82 3.80 -5.71
CA GLN A 97 -14.11 4.24 -5.17
C GLN A 97 -15.26 3.38 -5.69
N THR A 98 -15.29 3.15 -7.01
CA THR A 98 -16.33 2.35 -7.64
C THR A 98 -16.24 0.88 -7.28
N LYS A 99 -15.03 0.28 -7.34
CA LYS A 99 -14.80 -1.14 -7.03
C LYS A 99 -15.14 -1.48 -5.58
N LEU A 100 -14.84 -0.58 -4.64
CA LEU A 100 -15.16 -0.74 -3.22
C LEU A 100 -16.63 -0.41 -2.87
N GLY A 101 -17.43 0.09 -3.82
CA GLY A 101 -18.81 0.50 -3.56
C GLY A 101 -18.92 1.66 -2.58
N LEU A 102 -17.94 2.57 -2.55
CA LEU A 102 -17.96 3.76 -1.70
C LEU A 102 -18.98 4.79 -2.21
N ARG A 103 -19.40 5.70 -1.33
CA ARG A 103 -20.31 6.80 -1.71
C ARG A 103 -19.73 7.59 -2.89
N LYS A 104 -20.61 8.10 -3.77
CA LYS A 104 -20.19 8.84 -4.96
C LYS A 104 -19.85 10.30 -4.70
N ASP A 105 -20.24 10.83 -3.55
CA ASP A 105 -20.06 12.22 -3.12
C ASP A 105 -18.78 12.45 -2.31
N ILE A 106 -17.86 11.48 -2.28
CA ILE A 106 -16.58 11.58 -1.59
C ILE A 106 -15.46 12.11 -2.50
N GLY A 107 -14.40 12.64 -1.88
CA GLY A 107 -13.19 13.00 -2.63
C GLY A 107 -12.39 11.77 -3.08
N ALA A 108 -11.75 11.84 -4.24
CA ALA A 108 -10.88 10.80 -4.78
C ALA A 108 -9.71 11.43 -5.52
N LEU A 109 -8.48 11.12 -5.10
CA LEU A 109 -7.26 11.75 -5.62
C LEU A 109 -6.12 10.73 -5.69
N ASP A 110 -5.43 10.68 -6.84
CA ASP A 110 -4.14 10.02 -6.97
C ASP A 110 -3.00 11.02 -6.77
N PHE A 111 -1.89 10.54 -6.21
CA PHE A 111 -0.63 11.28 -6.23
C PHE A 111 0.53 10.32 -6.49
N ASN A 112 1.55 10.83 -7.17
CA ASN A 112 2.70 10.04 -7.61
C ASN A 112 3.91 10.34 -6.74
N LEU A 113 4.25 9.41 -5.84
CA LEU A 113 5.48 9.41 -5.07
C LEU A 113 5.91 7.94 -4.83
N GLY A 114 7.22 7.73 -4.75
CA GLY A 114 7.80 6.43 -4.40
C GLY A 114 7.94 6.23 -2.89
N CYS A 115 9.15 5.97 -2.41
CA CYS A 115 9.46 5.58 -1.02
C CYS A 115 8.90 6.50 0.08
N SER A 116 8.77 7.79 -0.19
CA SER A 116 8.19 8.77 0.75
C SER A 116 6.68 8.91 0.66
N GLY A 117 6.03 8.23 -0.30
CA GLY A 117 4.61 8.41 -0.64
C GLY A 117 3.68 8.20 0.54
N TYR A 118 3.91 7.18 1.35
CA TYR A 118 3.09 6.92 2.53
C TYR A 118 3.14 8.07 3.54
N VAL A 119 4.32 8.60 3.83
CA VAL A 119 4.50 9.71 4.79
C VAL A 119 3.84 10.99 4.28
N TYR A 120 3.99 11.29 2.98
CA TYR A 120 3.28 12.42 2.35
C TYR A 120 1.77 12.19 2.33
N GLY A 121 1.33 10.97 2.05
CA GLY A 121 -0.09 10.58 2.12
C GLY A 121 -0.70 10.81 3.49
N LEU A 122 0.00 10.43 4.56
CA LEU A 122 -0.42 10.73 5.94
C LEU A 122 -0.51 12.24 6.20
N SER A 123 0.42 13.02 5.65
CA SER A 123 0.42 14.49 5.78
C SER A 123 -0.77 15.11 5.06
N ILE A 124 -1.08 14.65 3.84
CA ILE A 124 -2.26 15.09 3.08
C ILE A 124 -3.55 14.70 3.82
N ALA A 125 -3.66 13.44 4.25
CA ALA A 125 -4.82 12.95 4.99
C ALA A 125 -5.07 13.77 6.28
N LYS A 126 -4.00 14.04 7.04
CA LYS A 126 -4.07 14.93 8.21
C LYS A 126 -4.57 16.32 7.83
N GLY A 127 -4.07 16.89 6.73
CA GLY A 127 -4.51 18.19 6.22
C GLY A 127 -5.99 18.23 5.89
N LEU A 128 -6.51 17.20 5.19
CA LEU A 128 -7.93 17.05 4.85
C LEU A 128 -8.81 16.95 6.10
N VAL A 129 -8.36 16.18 7.09
CA VAL A 129 -9.09 16.01 8.36
C VAL A 129 -9.05 17.29 9.19
N CYS A 130 -7.89 17.91 9.37
CA CYS A 130 -7.75 19.16 10.13
C CYS A 130 -8.48 20.35 9.48
N GLY A 131 -8.54 20.35 8.15
CA GLY A 131 -9.27 21.35 7.36
C GLY A 131 -10.80 21.14 7.33
N GLY A 132 -11.30 20.08 7.94
CA GLY A 132 -12.74 19.76 7.97
C GLY A 132 -13.31 19.29 6.63
N ILE A 133 -12.45 18.91 5.67
CA ILE A 133 -12.84 18.40 4.35
C ILE A 133 -13.31 16.94 4.45
N ALA A 134 -12.67 16.16 5.32
CA ALA A 134 -12.98 14.76 5.57
C ALA A 134 -12.90 14.45 7.07
N ARG A 135 -13.66 13.45 7.53
CA ARG A 135 -13.52 12.85 8.87
C ARG A 135 -12.71 11.57 8.80
N ASN A 136 -12.95 10.77 7.78
CA ASN A 136 -12.28 9.49 7.55
C ASN A 136 -11.67 9.48 6.15
N VAL A 137 -10.36 9.37 6.08
CA VAL A 137 -9.58 9.27 4.84
C VAL A 137 -9.07 7.84 4.70
N LEU A 138 -9.41 7.20 3.59
CA LEU A 138 -8.80 5.94 3.16
C LEU A 138 -7.54 6.27 2.35
N LEU A 139 -6.38 6.12 2.97
CA LEU A 139 -5.09 6.24 2.31
C LEU A 139 -4.65 4.86 1.83
N LEU A 140 -4.41 4.75 0.53
CA LEU A 140 -3.95 3.55 -0.14
C LEU A 140 -2.58 3.79 -0.75
N THR A 141 -1.72 2.78 -0.69
CA THR A 141 -0.47 2.72 -1.47
C THR A 141 -0.41 1.37 -2.17
N ALA A 142 -0.05 1.35 -3.45
CA ALA A 142 0.16 0.10 -4.17
C ALA A 142 1.10 0.31 -5.35
N GLU A 143 1.91 -0.73 -5.64
CA GLU A 143 2.81 -0.72 -6.77
C GLU A 143 2.85 -2.08 -7.46
N THR A 144 2.82 -2.05 -8.78
CA THR A 144 3.23 -3.16 -9.66
C THR A 144 4.58 -2.85 -10.27
N TYR A 145 5.54 -2.45 -9.42
CA TYR A 145 6.82 -1.90 -9.86
C TYR A 145 7.64 -2.91 -10.66
N THR A 146 7.51 -4.20 -10.34
CA THR A 146 8.21 -5.27 -11.05
C THR A 146 7.90 -5.32 -12.55
N LYS A 147 6.72 -4.86 -12.98
CA LYS A 147 6.31 -4.79 -14.40
C LYS A 147 7.08 -3.75 -15.22
N TYR A 148 7.69 -2.77 -14.54
CA TYR A 148 8.45 -1.68 -15.16
C TYR A 148 9.95 -1.93 -15.13
N LEU A 149 10.40 -2.95 -14.39
CA LEU A 149 11.81 -3.29 -14.31
C LEU A 149 12.27 -3.98 -15.60
N HIS A 150 13.42 -3.54 -16.11
CA HIS A 150 14.03 -4.23 -17.22
C HIS A 150 14.47 -5.65 -16.79
N PRO A 151 14.23 -6.70 -17.60
CA PRO A 151 14.58 -8.09 -17.23
C PRO A 151 16.05 -8.28 -16.86
N GLN A 152 16.97 -7.49 -17.44
CA GLN A 152 18.39 -7.54 -17.15
C GLN A 152 18.84 -6.59 -16.02
N ASP A 153 17.92 -5.86 -15.38
CA ASP A 153 18.25 -4.98 -14.26
C ASP A 153 18.37 -5.79 -12.97
N LYS A 154 19.54 -6.42 -12.81
CA LYS A 154 19.85 -7.27 -11.65
C LYS A 154 19.71 -6.55 -10.32
N GLY A 155 20.12 -5.27 -10.28
CA GLY A 155 20.09 -4.48 -9.06
C GLY A 155 18.68 -4.30 -8.53
N ASN A 156 17.79 -3.76 -9.35
CA ASN A 156 16.43 -3.47 -8.94
C ASN A 156 15.58 -4.73 -8.77
N ARG A 157 15.77 -5.76 -9.61
CA ARG A 157 15.04 -7.03 -9.50
C ARG A 157 15.32 -7.80 -8.21
N THR A 158 16.44 -7.57 -7.56
CA THR A 158 16.76 -8.18 -6.25
C THR A 158 16.12 -7.43 -5.08
N ILE A 159 15.74 -6.16 -5.26
CA ILE A 159 15.24 -5.29 -4.19
C ILE A 159 13.72 -5.22 -4.21
N PHE A 160 13.12 -4.97 -5.39
CA PHE A 160 11.72 -4.58 -5.49
C PHE A 160 10.80 -5.79 -5.71
N GLY A 161 9.66 -5.75 -5.01
CA GLY A 161 8.48 -6.55 -5.24
C GLY A 161 7.26 -5.68 -5.41
N ASP A 162 6.08 -6.30 -5.45
CA ASP A 162 4.78 -5.66 -5.59
C ASP A 162 3.96 -5.86 -4.32
N GLY A 163 3.03 -4.94 -4.05
CA GLY A 163 2.16 -5.02 -2.89
C GLY A 163 1.29 -3.80 -2.73
N ALA A 164 0.39 -3.85 -1.78
CA ALA A 164 -0.52 -2.76 -1.44
C ALA A 164 -0.73 -2.65 0.07
N SER A 165 -1.04 -1.44 0.52
CA SER A 165 -1.54 -1.20 1.88
C SER A 165 -2.75 -0.27 1.87
N ALA A 166 -3.61 -0.44 2.87
CA ALA A 166 -4.75 0.41 3.15
C ALA A 166 -4.65 0.93 4.59
N THR A 167 -4.88 2.21 4.78
CA THR A 167 -4.79 2.88 6.08
C THR A 167 -5.98 3.81 6.27
N ILE A 168 -6.66 3.73 7.42
CA ILE A 168 -7.67 4.72 7.80
C ILE A 168 -7.03 5.79 8.67
N VAL A 169 -7.17 7.03 8.22
CA VAL A 169 -6.78 8.23 8.98
C VAL A 169 -8.06 8.98 9.39
N SER A 170 -8.26 9.20 10.69
CA SER A 170 -9.54 9.70 11.23
C SER A 170 -9.34 10.60 12.45
N THR A 171 -10.39 11.40 12.76
CA THR A 171 -10.50 12.14 14.03
C THR A 171 -10.98 11.27 15.18
N ALA A 172 -11.67 10.15 14.91
CA ALA A 172 -12.21 9.27 15.92
C ALA A 172 -11.08 8.44 16.55
N VAL A 173 -11.01 8.45 17.87
CA VAL A 173 -10.17 7.51 18.62
C VAL A 173 -10.85 6.15 18.57
N SER A 174 -10.25 5.17 17.88
CA SER A 174 -10.59 3.79 18.18
C SER A 174 -9.55 3.28 19.17
N TYR A 175 -10.02 2.59 20.20
CA TYR A 175 -9.14 1.75 21.03
C TYR A 175 -8.79 0.50 20.23
N THR A 176 -8.07 0.64 19.13
CA THR A 176 -7.38 -0.49 18.55
C THR A 176 -6.14 -0.68 19.41
N HIS A 177 -6.11 -1.79 20.14
CA HIS A 177 -4.88 -2.33 20.65
C HIS A 177 -3.99 -2.62 19.43
N LEU A 178 -3.16 -1.65 19.04
CA LEU A 178 -1.91 -1.99 18.42
C LEU A 178 -1.25 -2.92 19.45
N ARG A 179 -1.19 -4.19 19.17
CA ARG A 179 -0.24 -5.06 19.84
C ARG A 179 1.14 -4.64 19.33
N ALA A 180 1.59 -3.49 19.82
CA ALA A 180 3.00 -3.23 19.88
C ALA A 180 3.55 -4.35 20.76
N HIS A 181 4.49 -5.13 20.27
CA HIS A 181 5.48 -5.70 21.12
C HIS A 181 6.25 -4.51 21.69
N GLU A 182 5.71 -3.94 22.78
CA GLU A 182 6.49 -3.08 23.63
C GLU A 182 7.58 -3.97 24.21
N THR A 183 8.76 -3.87 23.63
CA THR A 183 9.96 -4.18 24.37
C THR A 183 10.02 -3.10 25.44
N GLU A 184 9.64 -3.44 26.68
CA GLU A 184 10.02 -2.68 27.85
C GLU A 184 11.55 -2.59 27.84
N ALA A 185 12.07 -1.45 27.41
CA ALA A 185 13.39 -1.05 27.78
C ALA A 185 13.22 -0.36 29.14
N ASP A 186 13.48 -1.10 30.20
CA ASP A 186 13.61 -0.59 31.54
C ASP A 186 14.66 0.54 31.57
N LEU A 187 14.23 1.70 32.04
CA LEU A 187 15.11 2.75 32.56
C LEU A 187 15.51 2.44 33.99
#